data_204306df75fd378b5ac80005a7ff3c98
#
_entry.id   204306df75fd378b5ac80005a7ff3c98
#
_cell.length_a   1.000
_cell.length_b   1.000
_cell.length_c   1.000
_cell.angle_alpha   90.00
_cell.angle_beta   90.00
_cell.angle_gamma   90.00
#
_symmetry.space_group_name_H-M   'P 1'
#
loop_
_entity.id
_entity.type
_entity.pdbx_description
1 polymer ?
#
loop_
_entity_poly.entity_id
_entity_poly.type
_entity_poly.pdbx_seq_one_letter_code
_entity_poly.pdbx_strand_id
1 'polypeptide(L)'
;MGPLSWLIAVPFLTALAVIATPASRAGWIRWIAVFGTGLQLVLTAVVTVLFWQAAAPDIEMMKTAQFTKLYFVEEVPWFQSLGIQYKVGVDGISMAMVILTSIIIFTGVMASWNVKERGKEFFALLLTLVTGVFGVFLSFDLFLFFCFY
;
A
#
# COMPACT_ATOMS: atom_id res chain seq x y z
N MET A 1 -11.83 -7.32 -6.64
CA MET A 1 -10.65 -6.64 -6.07
C MET A 1 -10.04 -5.82 -7.18
N GLY A 2 -10.02 -4.53 -7.04
CA GLY A 2 -9.42 -3.62 -7.98
C GLY A 2 -7.92 -3.37 -7.69
N PRO A 3 -7.27 -2.50 -8.45
CA PRO A 3 -5.84 -2.26 -8.34
C PRO A 3 -5.40 -1.71 -6.97
N LEU A 4 -6.26 -0.97 -6.27
CA LEU A 4 -5.92 -0.40 -4.97
C LEU A 4 -5.90 -1.45 -3.85
N SER A 5 -6.84 -2.41 -3.88
CA SER A 5 -6.81 -3.53 -2.93
C SER A 5 -5.53 -4.35 -3.04
N TRP A 6 -4.94 -4.48 -4.23
CA TRP A 6 -3.65 -5.16 -4.41
C TRP A 6 -2.48 -4.39 -3.81
N LEU A 7 -2.52 -3.05 -3.81
CA LEU A 7 -1.49 -2.24 -3.15
C LEU A 7 -1.45 -2.48 -1.63
N ILE A 8 -2.59 -2.79 -1.01
CA ILE A 8 -2.67 -3.15 0.42
C ILE A 8 -2.32 -4.62 0.64
N ALA A 9 -2.78 -5.50 -0.26
CA ALA A 9 -2.62 -6.95 -0.10
C ALA A 9 -1.17 -7.43 -0.28
N VAL A 10 -0.40 -6.87 -1.22
CA VAL A 10 0.96 -7.33 -1.53
C VAL A 10 1.90 -7.22 -0.34
N PRO A 11 2.05 -6.08 0.37
CA PRO A 11 2.93 -6.00 1.53
C PRO A 11 2.43 -6.90 2.67
N PHE A 12 1.11 -7.05 2.85
CA PHE A 12 0.55 -7.98 3.84
C PHE A 12 0.90 -9.43 3.53
N LEU A 13 0.72 -9.87 2.29
CA LEU A 13 1.08 -11.23 1.87
C LEU A 13 2.59 -11.47 1.97
N THR A 14 3.39 -10.45 1.68
CA THR A 14 4.86 -10.51 1.85
C THR A 14 5.22 -10.65 3.32
N ALA A 15 4.55 -9.92 4.23
CA ALA A 15 4.73 -10.07 5.68
C ALA A 15 4.41 -11.49 6.14
N LEU A 16 3.28 -12.06 5.68
CA LEU A 16 2.90 -13.43 5.99
C LEU A 16 3.93 -14.44 5.47
N ALA A 17 4.45 -14.24 4.26
CA ALA A 17 5.51 -15.09 3.69
C ALA A 17 6.80 -15.05 4.53
N VAL A 18 7.18 -13.87 5.03
CA VAL A 18 8.32 -13.71 5.94
C VAL A 18 8.04 -14.43 7.27
N ILE A 19 6.84 -14.31 7.84
CA ILE A 19 6.45 -14.98 9.07
C ILE A 19 6.45 -16.51 8.90
N ALA A 20 5.99 -17.02 7.77
CA ALA A 20 5.97 -18.46 7.47
C ALA A 20 7.38 -19.04 7.25
N THR A 21 8.38 -18.22 6.89
CA THR A 21 9.74 -18.68 6.63
C THR A 21 10.48 -18.96 7.95
N PRO A 22 11.15 -20.12 8.12
CA PRO A 22 11.91 -20.42 9.32
C PRO A 22 13.06 -19.41 9.55
N ALA A 23 13.28 -19.01 10.80
CA ALA A 23 14.34 -18.04 11.17
C ALA A 23 15.76 -18.51 10.79
N SER A 24 15.97 -19.82 10.67
CA SER A 24 17.25 -20.40 10.21
C SER A 24 17.63 -20.01 8.78
N ARG A 25 16.66 -19.58 7.97
CA ARG A 25 16.87 -19.19 6.57
C ARG A 25 16.90 -17.68 6.38
N ALA A 26 17.74 -16.98 7.13
CA ALA A 26 17.83 -15.51 7.10
C ALA A 26 18.06 -14.92 5.69
N GLY A 27 18.78 -15.61 4.82
CA GLY A 27 18.97 -15.20 3.42
C GLY A 27 17.65 -15.14 2.64
N TRP A 28 16.80 -16.17 2.78
CA TRP A 28 15.50 -16.22 2.11
C TRP A 28 14.54 -15.12 2.59
N ILE A 29 14.56 -14.82 3.88
CA ILE A 29 13.73 -13.75 4.47
C ILE A 29 14.04 -12.41 3.81
N ARG A 30 15.33 -12.08 3.64
CA ARG A 30 15.77 -10.85 2.99
C ARG A 30 15.32 -10.78 1.52
N TRP A 31 15.52 -11.88 0.78
CA TRP A 31 15.09 -11.94 -0.62
C TRP A 31 13.57 -11.81 -0.77
N ILE A 32 12.78 -12.47 0.07
CA ILE A 32 11.31 -12.33 0.09
C ILE A 32 10.92 -10.88 0.33
N ALA A 33 11.54 -10.21 1.30
CA ALA A 33 11.27 -8.80 1.59
C ALA A 33 11.62 -7.89 0.42
N VAL A 34 12.79 -8.07 -0.22
CA VAL A 34 13.21 -7.27 -1.38
C VAL A 34 12.31 -7.50 -2.59
N PHE A 35 12.00 -8.77 -2.91
CA PHE A 35 11.10 -9.07 -4.03
C PHE A 35 9.68 -8.56 -3.79
N GLY A 36 9.15 -8.71 -2.56
CA GLY A 36 7.83 -8.21 -2.22
C GLY A 36 7.73 -6.69 -2.29
N THR A 37 8.72 -5.97 -1.75
CA THR A 37 8.77 -4.50 -1.83
C THR A 37 9.10 -4.00 -3.24
N GLY A 38 9.91 -4.73 -4.00
CA GLY A 38 10.15 -4.47 -5.41
C GLY A 38 8.88 -4.62 -6.26
N LEU A 39 8.13 -5.70 -6.04
CA LEU A 39 6.82 -5.90 -6.67
C LEU A 39 5.84 -4.77 -6.29
N GLN A 40 5.84 -4.36 -5.02
CA GLN A 40 5.03 -3.23 -4.54
C GLN A 40 5.39 -1.93 -5.28
N LEU A 41 6.68 -1.65 -5.46
CA LEU A 41 7.14 -0.48 -6.19
C LEU A 41 6.67 -0.49 -7.65
N VAL A 42 6.77 -1.65 -8.33
CA VAL A 42 6.29 -1.82 -9.71
C VAL A 42 4.77 -1.62 -9.79
N LEU A 43 4.01 -2.23 -8.88
CA LEU A 43 2.55 -2.05 -8.82
C LEU A 43 2.17 -0.59 -8.60
N THR A 44 2.85 0.10 -7.68
CA THR A 44 2.64 1.53 -7.45
C THR A 44 2.94 2.34 -8.71
N ALA A 45 4.01 2.04 -9.43
CA ALA A 45 4.35 2.72 -10.68
C ALA A 45 3.25 2.50 -11.74
N VAL A 46 2.76 1.28 -11.90
CA VAL A 46 1.66 0.96 -12.83
C VAL A 46 0.39 1.73 -12.46
N VAL A 47 -0.02 1.69 -11.19
CA VAL A 47 -1.23 2.41 -10.73
C VAL A 47 -1.06 3.92 -10.90
N THR A 48 0.15 4.45 -10.70
CA THR A 48 0.46 5.86 -10.96
C THR A 48 0.26 6.25 -12.42
N VAL A 49 0.76 5.44 -13.35
CA VAL A 49 0.58 5.69 -14.79
C VAL A 49 -0.90 5.66 -15.15
N LEU A 50 -1.66 4.66 -14.66
CA LEU A 50 -3.10 4.57 -14.88
C LEU A 50 -3.85 5.78 -14.27
N PHE A 51 -3.43 6.22 -13.09
CA PHE A 51 -3.98 7.42 -12.44
C PHE A 51 -3.76 8.67 -13.30
N TRP A 52 -2.56 8.89 -13.80
CA TRP A 52 -2.26 10.02 -14.67
C TRP A 52 -3.09 10.01 -15.96
N GLN A 53 -3.25 8.84 -16.58
CA GLN A 53 -4.09 8.70 -17.78
C GLN A 53 -5.58 9.00 -17.48
N ALA A 54 -6.08 8.56 -16.32
CA ALA A 54 -7.44 8.81 -15.90
C ALA A 54 -7.67 10.28 -15.46
N ALA A 55 -6.67 10.90 -14.85
CA ALA A 55 -6.75 12.28 -14.33
C ALA A 55 -6.46 13.33 -15.41
N ALA A 56 -5.70 13.01 -16.44
CA ALA A 56 -5.28 13.98 -17.47
C ALA A 56 -6.43 14.80 -18.08
N PRO A 57 -7.58 14.24 -18.49
CA PRO A 57 -8.68 15.02 -19.04
C PRO A 57 -9.38 15.92 -18.00
N ASP A 58 -9.27 15.58 -16.70
CA ASP A 58 -9.96 16.30 -15.61
C ASP A 58 -9.13 17.44 -15.03
N ILE A 59 -7.82 17.52 -15.33
CA ILE A 59 -6.91 18.51 -14.73
C ILE A 59 -7.34 19.94 -15.03
N GLU A 60 -7.86 20.24 -16.22
CA GLU A 60 -8.33 21.58 -16.56
C GLU A 60 -9.64 21.94 -15.83
N MET A 61 -10.54 20.96 -15.65
CA MET A 61 -11.75 21.16 -14.85
C MET A 61 -11.47 21.27 -13.35
N MET A 62 -10.45 20.60 -12.83
CA MET A 62 -10.04 20.67 -11.42
C MET A 62 -9.47 22.05 -11.03
N LYS A 63 -8.89 22.79 -11.96
CA LYS A 63 -8.41 24.17 -11.70
C LYS A 63 -9.55 25.15 -11.39
N THR A 64 -10.77 24.83 -11.80
CA THR A 64 -11.96 25.65 -11.65
C THR A 64 -12.94 25.13 -10.59
N ALA A 65 -12.87 23.84 -10.24
CA ALA A 65 -13.77 23.20 -9.28
C ALA A 65 -13.03 22.88 -7.96
N GLN A 66 -13.58 23.33 -6.83
CA GLN A 66 -13.04 23.05 -5.48
C GLN A 66 -13.27 21.61 -5.00
N PHE A 67 -13.53 20.65 -5.89
CA PHE A 67 -13.85 19.28 -5.51
C PHE A 67 -12.71 18.32 -5.87
N THR A 68 -12.22 17.62 -4.86
CA THR A 68 -11.29 16.51 -5.03
C THR A 68 -12.04 15.32 -5.63
N LYS A 69 -11.70 14.93 -6.86
CA LYS A 69 -12.25 13.75 -7.52
C LYS A 69 -11.47 12.51 -7.08
N LEU A 70 -12.20 11.48 -6.66
CA LEU A 70 -11.63 10.18 -6.33
C LEU A 70 -11.57 9.30 -7.58
N TYR A 71 -10.44 8.62 -7.75
CA TYR A 71 -10.19 7.67 -8.83
C TYR A 71 -10.08 6.25 -8.28
N PHE A 72 -10.42 5.27 -9.10
CA PHE A 72 -10.36 3.85 -8.79
C PHE A 72 -11.10 3.45 -7.51
N VAL A 73 -12.24 4.08 -7.25
CA VAL A 73 -13.03 3.81 -6.04
C VAL A 73 -13.50 2.36 -6.02
N GLU A 74 -13.13 1.63 -4.99
CA GLU A 74 -13.59 0.27 -4.72
C GLU A 74 -14.46 0.31 -3.47
N GLU A 75 -15.74 -0.01 -3.61
CA GLU A 75 -16.72 -0.03 -2.52
C GLU A 75 -17.27 -1.44 -2.36
N VAL A 76 -17.14 -1.99 -1.16
CA VAL A 76 -17.75 -3.27 -0.79
C VAL A 76 -18.48 -3.08 0.54
N PRO A 77 -19.79 -3.32 0.61
CA PRO A 77 -20.52 -3.23 1.87
C PRO A 77 -20.01 -4.29 2.85
N TRP A 78 -19.51 -3.85 4.01
CA TRP A 78 -18.98 -4.76 5.04
C TRP A 78 -20.00 -4.99 6.15
N PHE A 79 -20.44 -3.93 6.84
CA PHE A 79 -21.48 -3.98 7.87
C PHE A 79 -22.61 -3.02 7.53
N GLN A 80 -23.59 -3.46 6.75
CA GLN A 80 -24.71 -2.63 6.27
C GLN A 80 -25.53 -2.02 7.41
N SER A 81 -25.70 -2.73 8.53
CA SER A 81 -26.45 -2.27 9.71
C SER A 81 -25.80 -1.07 10.40
N LEU A 82 -24.48 -0.88 10.25
CA LEU A 82 -23.71 0.21 10.85
C LEU A 82 -23.26 1.26 9.82
N GLY A 83 -23.61 1.07 8.54
CA GLY A 83 -23.17 1.95 7.46
C GLY A 83 -21.67 1.86 7.14
N ILE A 84 -20.98 0.81 7.62
CA ILE A 84 -19.55 0.61 7.42
C ILE A 84 -19.30 -0.06 6.08
N GLN A 85 -18.41 0.52 5.27
CA GLN A 85 -18.04 0.02 3.95
C GLN A 85 -16.53 -0.12 3.83
N TYR A 86 -16.10 -1.15 3.13
CA TYR A 86 -14.74 -1.18 2.59
C TYR A 86 -14.71 -0.21 1.42
N LYS A 87 -14.29 1.03 1.68
CA LYS A 87 -14.21 2.07 0.67
C LYS A 87 -12.78 2.55 0.55
N VAL A 88 -12.14 2.17 -0.54
CA VAL A 88 -10.80 2.63 -0.90
C VAL A 88 -10.85 3.42 -2.20
N GLY A 89 -10.00 4.42 -2.30
CA GLY A 89 -9.91 5.30 -3.44
C GLY A 89 -8.55 5.97 -3.48
N VAL A 90 -8.30 6.78 -4.49
CA VAL A 90 -7.08 7.59 -4.58
C VAL A 90 -7.41 8.97 -5.15
N ASP A 91 -6.85 9.98 -4.53
CA ASP A 91 -6.79 11.35 -5.03
C ASP A 91 -5.35 11.74 -5.35
N GLY A 92 -5.11 12.97 -5.80
CA GLY A 92 -3.76 13.45 -6.14
C GLY A 92 -2.80 13.45 -4.94
N ILE A 93 -3.30 13.71 -3.72
CA ILE A 93 -2.48 13.75 -2.51
C ILE A 93 -2.15 12.33 -2.06
N SER A 94 -3.17 11.45 -1.97
CA SER A 94 -2.98 10.04 -1.63
C SER A 94 -2.02 9.35 -2.59
N MET A 95 -2.13 9.65 -3.90
CA MET A 95 -1.23 9.07 -4.90
C MET A 95 0.23 9.46 -4.65
N ALA A 96 0.50 10.73 -4.35
CA ALA A 96 1.83 11.20 -4.01
C ALA A 96 2.38 10.49 -2.76
N MET A 97 1.55 10.30 -1.73
CA MET A 97 1.95 9.60 -0.50
C MET A 97 2.20 8.11 -0.74
N VAL A 98 1.40 7.46 -1.58
CA VAL A 98 1.57 6.06 -1.98
C VAL A 98 2.89 5.86 -2.75
N ILE A 99 3.24 6.74 -3.68
CA ILE A 99 4.50 6.72 -4.40
C ILE A 99 5.67 6.88 -3.43
N LEU A 100 5.61 7.90 -2.59
CA LEU A 100 6.67 8.18 -1.61
C LEU A 100 6.88 6.98 -0.68
N THR A 101 5.81 6.40 -0.16
CA THR A 101 5.86 5.23 0.73
C THR A 101 6.50 4.03 0.04
N SER A 102 6.17 3.75 -1.23
CA SER A 102 6.73 2.61 -1.93
C SER A 102 8.23 2.75 -2.21
N ILE A 103 8.71 3.98 -2.48
CA ILE A 103 10.14 4.27 -2.62
C ILE A 103 10.86 4.10 -1.28
N ILE A 104 10.31 4.69 -0.21
CA ILE A 104 10.91 4.63 1.13
C ILE A 104 11.01 3.20 1.62
N ILE A 105 9.97 2.38 1.46
CA ILE A 105 10.02 1.01 1.96
C ILE A 105 11.00 0.15 1.17
N PHE A 106 11.04 0.27 -0.15
CA PHE A 106 12.00 -0.46 -0.97
C PHE A 106 13.45 -0.10 -0.59
N THR A 107 13.76 1.19 -0.49
CA THR A 107 15.08 1.66 -0.07
C THR A 107 15.38 1.28 1.38
N GLY A 108 14.39 1.33 2.27
CA GLY A 108 14.50 0.93 3.68
C GLY A 108 14.84 -0.56 3.83
N VAL A 109 14.19 -1.43 3.08
CA VAL A 109 14.51 -2.87 3.06
C VAL A 109 15.92 -3.11 2.52
N MET A 110 16.32 -2.40 1.47
CA MET A 110 17.68 -2.49 0.93
C MET A 110 18.74 -2.00 1.93
N ALA A 111 18.50 -0.88 2.59
CA ALA A 111 19.40 -0.34 3.63
C ALA A 111 19.50 -1.29 4.84
N SER A 112 18.43 -2.01 5.15
CA SER A 112 18.37 -2.96 6.26
C SER A 112 18.94 -4.36 5.93
N TRP A 113 19.61 -4.52 4.79
CA TRP A 113 20.17 -5.80 4.34
C TRP A 113 21.10 -6.46 5.37
N ASN A 114 21.85 -5.67 6.13
CA ASN A 114 22.84 -6.13 7.10
C ASN A 114 22.27 -6.42 8.50
N VAL A 115 20.97 -6.27 8.73
CA VAL A 115 20.34 -6.60 10.02
C VAL A 115 20.49 -8.09 10.27
N LYS A 116 21.31 -8.47 11.30
CA LYS A 116 21.61 -9.87 11.65
C LYS A 116 20.79 -10.33 12.84
N GLU A 117 20.56 -9.43 13.82
CA GLU A 117 19.81 -9.76 15.02
C GLU A 117 18.31 -9.61 14.76
N ARG A 118 17.54 -10.66 15.05
CA ARG A 118 16.08 -10.70 14.90
C ARG A 118 15.55 -10.24 13.54
N GLY A 119 16.30 -10.48 12.47
CA GLY A 119 15.96 -10.01 11.12
C GLY A 119 14.57 -10.45 10.66
N LYS A 120 14.10 -11.65 11.03
CA LYS A 120 12.74 -12.12 10.72
C LYS A 120 11.67 -11.21 11.33
N GLU A 121 11.76 -10.92 12.62
CA GLU A 121 10.81 -10.08 13.34
C GLU A 121 10.83 -8.67 12.77
N PHE A 122 12.03 -8.14 12.51
CA PHE A 122 12.20 -6.82 11.93
C PHE A 122 11.50 -6.68 10.57
N PHE A 123 11.77 -7.57 9.61
CA PHE A 123 11.13 -7.49 8.29
C PHE A 123 9.63 -7.77 8.34
N ALA A 124 9.16 -8.68 9.20
CA ALA A 124 7.74 -8.94 9.38
C ALA A 124 7.00 -7.70 9.89
N LEU A 125 7.52 -7.07 10.95
CA LEU A 125 6.92 -5.86 11.52
C LEU A 125 6.98 -4.67 10.55
N LEU A 126 8.10 -4.51 9.84
CA LEU A 126 8.27 -3.46 8.85
C LEU A 126 7.23 -3.58 7.72
N LEU A 127 7.03 -4.79 7.19
CA LEU A 127 6.05 -5.04 6.12
C LEU A 127 4.61 -4.92 6.62
N THR A 128 4.34 -5.30 7.86
CA THR A 128 3.02 -5.09 8.49
C THR A 128 2.72 -3.61 8.66
N LEU A 129 3.70 -2.83 9.15
CA LEU A 129 3.59 -1.38 9.25
C LEU A 129 3.27 -0.75 7.88
N VAL A 130 3.97 -1.16 6.85
CA VAL A 130 3.75 -0.67 5.47
C VAL A 130 2.34 -0.98 4.98
N THR A 131 1.82 -2.17 5.28
CA THR A 131 0.43 -2.53 4.96
C THR A 131 -0.55 -1.53 5.60
N GLY A 132 -0.34 -1.19 6.86
CA GLY A 132 -1.13 -0.17 7.56
C GLY A 132 -1.03 1.20 6.88
N VAL A 133 0.18 1.64 6.52
CA VAL A 133 0.40 2.94 5.87
C VAL A 133 -0.32 3.02 4.51
N PHE A 134 -0.22 1.99 3.66
CA PHE A 134 -0.99 1.95 2.41
C PHE A 134 -2.49 1.95 2.67
N GLY A 135 -2.94 1.17 3.66
CA GLY A 135 -4.34 1.15 4.07
C GLY A 135 -4.86 2.51 4.50
N VAL A 136 -4.10 3.25 5.31
CA VAL A 136 -4.44 4.61 5.75
C VAL A 136 -4.55 5.58 4.58
N PHE A 137 -3.60 5.59 3.64
CA PHE A 137 -3.60 6.52 2.51
C PHE A 137 -4.67 6.25 1.46
N LEU A 138 -5.16 5.01 1.40
CA LEU A 138 -6.18 4.60 0.44
C LEU A 138 -7.59 4.53 1.03
N SER A 139 -7.75 4.59 2.36
CA SER A 139 -9.05 4.50 3.02
C SER A 139 -9.84 5.80 2.91
N PHE A 140 -11.08 5.70 2.44
CA PHE A 140 -12.06 6.79 2.42
C PHE A 140 -13.30 6.51 3.29
N ASP A 141 -13.26 5.46 4.09
CA ASP A 141 -14.19 5.19 5.18
C ASP A 141 -13.47 5.39 6.51
N LEU A 142 -14.11 6.11 7.44
CA LEU A 142 -13.50 6.47 8.73
C LEU A 142 -13.19 5.23 9.58
N PHE A 143 -14.05 4.22 9.55
CA PHE A 143 -13.84 2.98 10.29
C PHE A 143 -12.66 2.21 9.72
N LEU A 144 -12.60 2.08 8.39
CA LEU A 144 -11.50 1.43 7.69
C LEU A 144 -10.16 2.13 7.95
N PHE A 145 -10.17 3.47 7.94
CA PHE A 145 -9.00 4.28 8.30
C PHE A 145 -8.48 3.92 9.70
N PHE A 146 -9.34 3.87 10.71
CA PHE A 146 -8.94 3.50 12.07
C PHE A 146 -8.51 2.04 12.20
N CYS A 147 -9.02 1.13 11.37
CA CYS A 147 -8.56 -0.26 11.36
C CYS A 147 -7.10 -0.40 10.87
N PHE A 148 -6.68 0.46 9.94
CA PHE A 148 -5.31 0.45 9.42
C PHE A 148 -4.34 1.30 10.25
N TYR A 149 -4.84 2.34 10.93
CA TYR A 149 -4.05 3.23 11.79
C TYR A 149 -3.67 2.53 13.10
#